data_f4bacc05bf2f7634953ff131f4aa2e20
#
_entry.id   f4bacc05bf2f7634953ff131f4aa2e20
#
_cell.length_a   1.000
_cell.length_b   1.000
_cell.length_c   1.000
_cell.angle_alpha   90.00
_cell.angle_beta   90.00
_cell.angle_gamma   90.00
#
_symmetry.space_group_name_H-M   'P 1'
#
loop_
_entity.id
_entity.type
_entity.pdbx_description
1 polymer ?
#
loop_
_entity_poly.entity_id
_entity_poly.type
_entity_poly.pdbx_seq_one_letter_code
_entity_poly.pdbx_strand_id
1 'polypeptide(L)'
;MEIGKTYFRVMVILFLCCTIAAAAGTLPEKPPGKFFPLHKADHQHTNSFKQGQPIVGTTYFYWYDIDTKSHIINGDGTDALTDHPTDMKTISYKRPAWHKQQLVDMMDAGIDFLMPVFWGVPGKYDGWSFAGLPPLVEAHSMLQAEGKKPPAIGLFYDTSILKYNSFNDDGSSYHVDLTTDFGKEWFYTAIRDFFSLIPPAKWARIDGRPIIFFYASAFAKAQDPTQFDYVKRRFKADFGVEPFLVKSPGWKGDTDATYSWGGAVSGPLIFRQTAALGPGYDHSAVPGRQPLIVERRDGQTYIDRWLQLLALRADNRPWIVHVETWNEWHEGTDVANSREYGRSYIVLTRLFADMWRARTVLKIASGYADADGVKWMPGRAEGLNIRPSGGDGVWKKVTTPDGEAVVSAANPHSDNNRYLYFDVDGAFAYGLFNQTAVVTVTYRDAGCSAFYIEYDNTDPARGLLAGAFRKVGNVTVGDTGTWKTAEFTLTQCRFVNRCNDADFRIVVLGGKLELAVKKVELTHTKIQGDKK
;
A
#
# COMPACT_ATOMS: atom_id res chain seq x y z
N MET A 1 -87.97 -11.41 26.93
CA MET A 1 -86.81 -12.25 26.62
C MET A 1 -86.14 -11.64 25.41
N GLU A 2 -85.30 -10.61 25.67
CA GLU A 2 -84.63 -9.82 24.65
C GLU A 2 -83.13 -10.07 24.80
N ILE A 3 -82.52 -10.39 23.67
CA ILE A 3 -81.13 -10.68 23.56
C ILE A 3 -80.38 -9.38 23.15
N GLY A 4 -79.60 -8.82 24.07
CA GLY A 4 -78.81 -7.66 23.85
C GLY A 4 -77.60 -7.94 22.92
N LYS A 5 -77.43 -7.15 21.84
CA LYS A 5 -76.25 -7.13 20.96
C LYS A 5 -75.28 -6.10 21.48
N THR A 6 -74.15 -6.55 21.99
CA THR A 6 -73.03 -5.69 22.36
C THR A 6 -72.11 -5.48 21.08
N TYR A 7 -72.03 -4.27 20.59
CA TYR A 7 -71.09 -3.90 19.53
C TYR A 7 -69.74 -3.59 20.14
N PHE A 8 -68.74 -4.40 19.78
CA PHE A 8 -67.33 -4.14 20.07
C PHE A 8 -66.76 -3.21 18.98
N ARG A 9 -66.52 -1.93 19.32
CA ARG A 9 -65.76 -1.02 18.43
C ARG A 9 -64.28 -1.29 18.59
N VAL A 10 -63.64 -1.89 17.57
CA VAL A 10 -62.22 -1.98 17.42
C VAL A 10 -61.70 -0.64 16.94
N MET A 11 -60.99 0.10 17.77
CA MET A 11 -60.28 1.32 17.45
C MET A 11 -58.92 0.94 16.87
N VAL A 12 -58.77 0.98 15.55
CA VAL A 12 -57.48 0.82 14.87
C VAL A 12 -56.70 2.12 15.03
N ILE A 13 -55.70 2.12 15.91
CA ILE A 13 -54.72 3.20 16.01
C ILE A 13 -53.67 2.95 14.91
N LEU A 14 -53.74 3.71 13.80
CA LEU A 14 -52.66 3.79 12.84
C LEU A 14 -51.48 4.56 13.49
N PHE A 15 -50.47 3.83 13.90
CA PHE A 15 -49.15 4.43 14.14
C PHE A 15 -48.54 4.84 12.78
N LEU A 16 -48.64 6.11 12.41
CA LEU A 16 -47.82 6.70 11.36
C LEU A 16 -46.38 6.73 11.90
N CYS A 17 -45.58 5.69 11.59
CA CYS A 17 -44.14 5.78 11.71
C CYS A 17 -43.67 6.82 10.67
N CYS A 18 -43.62 8.08 11.04
CA CYS A 18 -42.78 9.05 10.33
C CYS A 18 -41.34 8.63 10.55
N THR A 19 -40.77 7.84 9.64
CA THR A 19 -39.34 7.78 9.46
C THR A 19 -38.92 9.17 9.02
N ILE A 20 -38.40 9.96 9.95
CA ILE A 20 -37.67 11.18 9.61
C ILE A 20 -36.46 10.66 8.81
N ALA A 21 -36.52 10.71 7.49
CA ALA A 21 -35.35 10.55 6.67
C ALA A 21 -34.40 11.67 7.08
N ALA A 22 -33.25 11.32 7.65
CA ALA A 22 -32.21 12.30 7.92
C ALA A 22 -31.97 13.11 6.62
N ALA A 23 -31.98 14.43 6.71
CA ALA A 23 -31.73 15.26 5.56
C ALA A 23 -30.34 14.93 5.04
N ALA A 24 -30.22 14.54 3.78
CA ALA A 24 -28.93 14.28 3.15
C ALA A 24 -28.16 15.60 3.10
N GLY A 25 -26.90 15.58 3.54
CA GLY A 25 -26.02 16.74 3.43
C GLY A 25 -25.93 17.22 1.99
N THR A 26 -25.71 18.52 1.81
CA THR A 26 -25.56 19.14 0.49
C THR A 26 -24.11 19.40 0.18
N LEU A 27 -23.71 19.17 -1.07
CA LEU A 27 -22.36 19.48 -1.52
C LEU A 27 -22.20 21.00 -1.69
N PRO A 28 -21.06 21.57 -1.22
CA PRO A 28 -20.82 23.00 -1.38
C PRO A 28 -20.54 23.35 -2.84
N GLU A 29 -21.18 24.40 -3.33
CA GLU A 29 -20.94 24.92 -4.69
C GLU A 29 -19.51 25.45 -4.84
N LYS A 30 -18.99 26.12 -3.80
CA LYS A 30 -17.65 26.73 -3.80
C LYS A 30 -16.73 26.01 -2.82
N PRO A 31 -15.45 25.81 -3.20
CA PRO A 31 -14.45 25.28 -2.29
C PRO A 31 -14.04 26.30 -1.21
N PRO A 32 -13.38 25.87 -0.12
CA PRO A 32 -12.95 26.75 0.97
C PRO A 32 -11.73 27.59 0.60
N GLY A 33 -10.98 27.22 -0.43
CA GLY A 33 -9.73 27.89 -0.81
C GLY A 33 -9.89 28.93 -1.90
N LYS A 34 -8.88 29.77 -2.05
CA LYS A 34 -8.89 30.87 -3.03
C LYS A 34 -8.31 30.51 -4.41
N PHE A 35 -7.71 29.32 -4.55
CA PHE A 35 -7.11 28.87 -5.81
C PHE A 35 -8.13 28.06 -6.62
N PHE A 36 -9.23 28.71 -6.93
CA PHE A 36 -10.37 28.16 -7.68
C PHE A 36 -11.27 29.27 -8.24
N PRO A 37 -11.76 29.17 -9.48
CA PRO A 37 -11.27 28.24 -10.50
C PRO A 37 -9.88 28.66 -11.03
N LEU A 38 -9.18 27.70 -11.62
CA LEU A 38 -7.91 27.96 -12.30
C LEU A 38 -8.00 27.66 -13.79
N HIS A 39 -7.20 28.35 -14.58
CA HIS A 39 -7.09 28.18 -16.02
C HIS A 39 -5.71 27.68 -16.42
N LYS A 40 -5.56 27.17 -17.62
CA LYS A 40 -4.27 26.67 -18.11
C LYS A 40 -3.13 27.70 -17.96
N ALA A 41 -3.43 28.99 -18.07
CA ALA A 41 -2.44 30.05 -17.88
C ALA A 41 -1.87 30.14 -16.46
N ASP A 42 -2.66 29.75 -15.44
CA ASP A 42 -2.23 29.80 -14.02
C ASP A 42 -1.15 28.75 -13.69
N HIS A 43 -0.91 27.82 -14.60
CA HIS A 43 0.12 26.79 -14.49
C HIS A 43 1.40 27.09 -15.26
N GLN A 44 1.50 28.25 -15.87
CA GLN A 44 2.74 28.68 -16.53
C GLN A 44 3.85 28.83 -15.48
N HIS A 45 5.06 28.36 -15.84
CA HIS A 45 6.25 28.42 -14.98
C HIS A 45 6.18 27.60 -13.68
N THR A 46 5.28 26.62 -13.57
CA THR A 46 5.27 25.67 -12.43
C THR A 46 6.29 24.56 -12.65
N ASN A 47 7.00 24.18 -11.58
CA ASN A 47 7.89 23.03 -11.61
C ASN A 47 7.11 21.73 -11.80
N SER A 48 7.73 20.77 -12.53
CA SER A 48 7.13 19.47 -12.77
C SER A 48 8.22 18.41 -12.94
N PHE A 49 8.04 17.27 -12.33
CA PHE A 49 8.82 16.07 -12.63
C PHE A 49 8.44 15.55 -14.02
N LYS A 50 9.32 14.77 -14.62
CA LYS A 50 9.05 14.08 -15.88
C LYS A 50 8.64 12.64 -15.64
N GLN A 51 7.77 12.12 -16.49
CA GLN A 51 7.45 10.69 -16.47
C GLN A 51 8.75 9.87 -16.63
N GLY A 52 8.94 8.87 -15.76
CA GLY A 52 10.16 8.07 -15.70
C GLY A 52 11.34 8.73 -14.99
N GLN A 53 11.23 9.96 -14.51
CA GLN A 53 12.23 10.58 -13.65
C GLN A 53 12.21 9.92 -12.27
N PRO A 54 13.34 9.41 -11.75
CA PRO A 54 13.40 8.87 -10.39
C PRO A 54 13.08 9.95 -9.37
N ILE A 55 12.01 9.74 -8.59
CA ILE A 55 11.57 10.64 -7.52
C ILE A 55 11.21 9.86 -6.26
N VAL A 56 11.33 10.52 -5.10
CA VAL A 56 10.99 9.97 -3.79
C VAL A 56 9.94 10.84 -3.13
N GLY A 57 8.80 10.25 -2.81
CA GLY A 57 7.72 10.90 -2.08
C GLY A 57 7.43 10.22 -0.76
N THR A 58 6.67 10.88 0.10
CA THR A 58 6.24 10.33 1.39
C THR A 58 4.85 10.81 1.77
N THR A 59 4.14 10.03 2.57
CA THR A 59 2.90 10.47 3.24
C THR A 59 3.23 11.26 4.48
N TYR A 60 2.48 12.34 4.69
CA TYR A 60 2.65 13.26 5.80
C TYR A 60 1.39 13.31 6.67
N PHE A 61 1.50 12.77 7.90
CA PHE A 61 0.44 12.76 8.91
C PHE A 61 0.53 14.04 9.73
N TYR A 62 -0.36 15.00 9.47
CA TYR A 62 -0.32 16.33 10.10
C TYR A 62 -1.44 16.55 11.13
N TRP A 63 -2.13 15.50 11.56
CA TRP A 63 -3.28 15.54 12.46
C TRP A 63 -2.97 15.76 13.96
N TYR A 64 -1.69 15.77 14.32
CA TYR A 64 -1.25 15.91 15.72
C TYR A 64 -1.46 17.32 16.27
N ASP A 65 -1.95 17.42 17.51
CA ASP A 65 -2.11 18.71 18.21
C ASP A 65 -1.88 18.54 19.71
N ILE A 66 -0.78 19.05 20.22
CA ILE A 66 -0.44 18.96 21.65
C ILE A 66 -1.39 19.76 22.54
N ASP A 67 -1.96 20.85 22.01
CA ASP A 67 -2.83 21.74 22.79
C ASP A 67 -4.16 21.05 23.12
N THR A 68 -4.69 20.26 22.21
CA THR A 68 -5.92 19.47 22.38
C THR A 68 -5.65 18.00 22.71
N LYS A 69 -4.38 17.56 22.64
CA LYS A 69 -3.93 16.17 22.73
C LYS A 69 -4.48 15.26 21.63
N SER A 70 -5.03 15.86 20.56
CA SER A 70 -5.58 15.13 19.43
C SER A 70 -4.48 14.29 18.75
N HIS A 71 -4.75 13.02 18.53
CA HIS A 71 -3.83 12.04 17.98
C HIS A 71 -2.49 11.89 18.75
N ILE A 72 -2.46 12.27 20.02
CA ILE A 72 -1.31 12.11 20.93
C ILE A 72 -1.71 11.23 22.11
N ILE A 73 -2.94 11.38 22.58
CA ILE A 73 -3.48 10.59 23.70
C ILE A 73 -4.74 9.87 23.21
N ASN A 74 -4.84 8.59 23.52
CA ASN A 74 -6.02 7.77 23.25
C ASN A 74 -7.21 8.22 24.10
N GLY A 75 -8.43 7.85 23.71
CA GLY A 75 -9.65 8.20 24.43
C GLY A 75 -9.71 7.67 25.87
N ASP A 76 -8.92 6.65 26.20
CA ASP A 76 -8.77 6.07 27.54
C ASP A 76 -7.65 6.76 28.37
N GLY A 77 -6.98 7.74 27.81
CA GLY A 77 -5.90 8.48 28.46
C GLY A 77 -4.50 7.88 28.30
N THR A 78 -4.37 6.77 27.63
CA THR A 78 -3.06 6.17 27.31
C THR A 78 -2.35 6.91 26.19
N ASP A 79 -1.02 6.74 26.08
CA ASP A 79 -0.25 7.27 24.97
C ASP A 79 -0.70 6.62 23.65
N ALA A 80 -0.95 7.43 22.64
CA ALA A 80 -1.35 6.96 21.33
C ALA A 80 -0.15 6.69 20.39
N LEU A 81 1.05 7.10 20.79
CA LEU A 81 2.23 7.09 19.96
C LEU A 81 3.11 5.87 20.31
N THR A 82 3.52 5.13 19.31
CA THR A 82 4.54 4.07 19.41
C THR A 82 5.94 4.69 19.39
N ASP A 83 6.20 5.56 18.42
CA ASP A 83 7.40 6.37 18.36
C ASP A 83 7.05 7.86 18.63
N HIS A 84 8.01 8.62 19.15
CA HIS A 84 7.73 9.98 19.64
C HIS A 84 8.56 11.03 18.91
N PRO A 85 7.97 12.14 18.45
CA PRO A 85 8.74 13.28 17.97
C PRO A 85 9.65 13.83 19.09
N THR A 86 10.83 14.30 18.72
CA THR A 86 11.82 14.83 19.68
C THR A 86 11.32 16.06 20.44
N ASP A 87 10.48 16.89 19.81
CA ASP A 87 9.86 18.06 20.44
C ASP A 87 8.32 17.92 20.50
N MET A 88 7.84 17.33 21.57
CA MET A 88 6.41 17.19 21.84
C MET A 88 5.72 18.53 22.18
N LYS A 89 6.47 19.58 22.52
CA LYS A 89 5.86 20.86 22.97
C LYS A 89 5.36 21.70 21.81
N THR A 90 5.91 21.50 20.63
CA THR A 90 5.61 22.33 19.45
C THR A 90 4.70 21.63 18.45
N ILE A 91 4.45 20.33 18.62
CA ILE A 91 3.66 19.55 17.66
C ILE A 91 2.22 20.05 17.60
N SER A 92 1.85 20.63 16.46
CA SER A 92 0.46 21.00 16.16
C SER A 92 0.30 21.30 14.68
N TYR A 93 -0.74 20.73 14.06
CA TYR A 93 -1.11 21.05 12.69
C TYR A 93 -1.45 22.53 12.47
N LYS A 94 -1.74 23.28 13.54
CA LYS A 94 -2.07 24.70 13.48
C LYS A 94 -0.84 25.61 13.43
N ARG A 95 0.36 25.06 13.64
CA ARG A 95 1.59 25.84 13.81
C ARG A 95 2.50 25.79 12.59
N PRO A 96 2.65 26.88 11.82
CA PRO A 96 3.58 26.92 10.69
C PRO A 96 5.01 26.53 11.06
N ALA A 97 5.45 26.86 12.27
CA ALA A 97 6.79 26.53 12.74
C ALA A 97 7.03 25.00 12.82
N TRP A 98 6.04 24.23 13.27
CA TRP A 98 6.12 22.78 13.28
C TRP A 98 6.20 22.21 11.86
N HIS A 99 5.31 22.62 10.96
CA HIS A 99 5.37 22.22 9.55
C HIS A 99 6.71 22.60 8.90
N LYS A 100 7.24 23.79 9.22
CA LYS A 100 8.52 24.25 8.69
C LYS A 100 9.65 23.30 9.08
N GLN A 101 9.70 22.85 10.34
CA GLN A 101 10.71 21.90 10.79
C GLN A 101 10.57 20.56 10.05
N GLN A 102 9.34 20.05 9.89
CA GLN A 102 9.09 18.83 9.12
C GLN A 102 9.59 18.96 7.66
N LEU A 103 9.31 20.08 7.02
CA LEU A 103 9.78 20.35 5.65
C LEU A 103 11.31 20.48 5.56
N VAL A 104 11.99 21.05 6.56
CA VAL A 104 13.46 21.09 6.64
C VAL A 104 14.01 19.67 6.73
N ASP A 105 13.47 18.85 7.61
CA ASP A 105 13.89 17.46 7.78
C ASP A 105 13.62 16.62 6.52
N MET A 106 12.50 16.86 5.81
CA MET A 106 12.23 16.24 4.51
C MET A 106 13.23 16.64 3.43
N MET A 107 13.66 17.91 3.40
CA MET A 107 14.73 18.36 2.49
C MET A 107 16.06 17.66 2.80
N ASP A 108 16.40 17.51 4.09
CA ASP A 108 17.59 16.81 4.53
C ASP A 108 17.53 15.31 4.16
N ALA A 109 16.35 14.69 4.25
CA ALA A 109 16.08 13.31 3.81
C ALA A 109 16.07 13.14 2.28
N GLY A 110 16.06 14.25 1.53
CA GLY A 110 16.00 14.19 0.06
C GLY A 110 14.63 13.78 -0.48
N ILE A 111 13.55 14.13 0.20
CA ILE A 111 12.18 13.94 -0.30
C ILE A 111 11.88 14.97 -1.38
N ASP A 112 11.37 14.52 -2.54
CA ASP A 112 11.02 15.37 -3.68
C ASP A 112 9.60 15.95 -3.54
N PHE A 113 8.66 15.14 -3.01
CA PHE A 113 7.30 15.58 -2.76
C PHE A 113 6.71 14.92 -1.51
N LEU A 114 5.87 15.68 -0.82
CA LEU A 114 5.08 15.18 0.29
C LEU A 114 3.61 15.07 -0.10
N MET A 115 2.91 14.16 0.53
CA MET A 115 1.47 13.96 0.37
C MET A 115 0.81 14.04 1.73
N PRO A 116 0.22 15.19 2.10
CA PRO A 116 -0.62 15.29 3.28
C PRO A 116 -1.72 14.23 3.24
N VAL A 117 -1.87 13.46 4.32
CA VAL A 117 -2.97 12.49 4.49
C VAL A 117 -4.25 13.27 4.73
N PHE A 118 -5.16 13.21 3.78
CA PHE A 118 -6.32 14.09 3.74
C PHE A 118 -7.63 13.32 3.97
N TRP A 119 -8.36 13.74 5.01
CA TRP A 119 -9.67 13.25 5.43
C TRP A 119 -10.75 14.33 5.31
N GLY A 120 -10.72 15.09 4.24
CA GLY A 120 -11.64 16.21 4.07
C GLY A 120 -13.06 15.76 3.75
N VAL A 121 -14.03 16.17 4.57
CA VAL A 121 -15.46 16.01 4.31
C VAL A 121 -15.97 17.27 3.62
N PRO A 122 -16.54 17.18 2.42
CA PRO A 122 -17.10 18.35 1.73
C PRO A 122 -18.06 19.15 2.62
N GLY A 123 -17.82 20.46 2.75
CA GLY A 123 -18.67 21.35 3.57
C GLY A 123 -18.34 21.39 5.07
N LYS A 124 -17.43 20.53 5.58
CA LYS A 124 -16.99 20.51 6.99
C LYS A 124 -15.54 21.00 7.09
N TYR A 125 -15.34 22.30 7.01
CA TYR A 125 -14.02 22.91 6.80
C TYR A 125 -13.25 23.28 8.10
N ASP A 126 -13.82 23.08 9.26
CA ASP A 126 -13.26 23.33 10.59
C ASP A 126 -12.37 22.19 11.13
N GLY A 127 -12.47 20.99 10.52
CA GLY A 127 -11.67 19.84 10.90
C GLY A 127 -10.17 20.02 10.61
N TRP A 128 -9.34 19.26 11.34
CA TRP A 128 -7.87 19.30 11.22
C TRP A 128 -7.37 19.13 9.77
N SER A 129 -8.07 18.32 8.97
CA SER A 129 -7.71 18.02 7.59
C SER A 129 -7.68 19.28 6.71
N PHE A 130 -8.60 20.21 6.94
CA PHE A 130 -8.61 21.50 6.25
C PHE A 130 -7.78 22.55 6.99
N ALA A 131 -7.94 22.63 8.32
CA ALA A 131 -7.29 23.65 9.15
C ALA A 131 -5.76 23.55 9.15
N GLY A 132 -5.19 22.37 8.89
CA GLY A 132 -3.73 22.19 8.85
C GLY A 132 -3.07 22.53 7.51
N LEU A 133 -3.84 22.65 6.40
CA LEU A 133 -3.26 22.95 5.09
C LEU A 133 -2.76 24.41 4.96
N PRO A 134 -3.47 25.45 5.41
CA PRO A 134 -2.94 26.82 5.39
C PRO A 134 -1.62 26.99 6.15
N PRO A 135 -1.44 26.49 7.40
CA PRO A 135 -0.15 26.53 8.10
C PRO A 135 0.97 25.78 7.36
N LEU A 136 0.67 24.65 6.73
CA LEU A 136 1.63 23.92 5.88
C LEU A 136 2.06 24.77 4.68
N VAL A 137 1.11 25.40 3.98
CA VAL A 137 1.38 26.31 2.84
C VAL A 137 2.19 27.52 3.28
N GLU A 138 1.91 28.08 4.46
CA GLU A 138 2.69 29.17 5.05
C GLU A 138 4.13 28.74 5.33
N ALA A 139 4.33 27.63 6.01
CA ALA A 139 5.65 27.05 6.28
C ALA A 139 6.47 26.85 5.00
N HIS A 140 5.81 26.29 3.96
CA HIS A 140 6.42 26.11 2.66
C HIS A 140 6.83 27.46 2.03
N SER A 141 6.01 28.51 2.16
CA SER A 141 6.30 29.84 1.66
C SER A 141 7.46 30.50 2.42
N MET A 142 7.53 30.31 3.75
CA MET A 142 8.65 30.78 4.57
C MET A 142 9.99 30.21 4.07
N LEU A 143 10.05 28.91 3.79
CA LEU A 143 11.25 28.27 3.28
C LEU A 143 11.63 28.77 1.87
N GLN A 144 10.64 28.99 1.00
CA GLN A 144 10.89 29.58 -0.33
C GLN A 144 11.44 31.01 -0.22
N ALA A 145 10.94 31.82 0.72
CA ALA A 145 11.46 33.15 0.97
C ALA A 145 12.91 33.13 1.51
N GLU A 146 13.33 32.05 2.18
CA GLU A 146 14.72 31.79 2.57
C GLU A 146 15.59 31.25 1.42
N GLY A 147 15.08 31.17 0.19
CA GLY A 147 15.78 30.62 -0.97
C GLY A 147 15.89 29.10 -1.00
N LYS A 148 15.17 28.40 -0.10
CA LYS A 148 15.14 26.95 -0.03
C LYS A 148 14.12 26.37 -1.00
N LYS A 149 14.24 25.06 -1.30
CA LYS A 149 13.35 24.31 -2.18
C LYS A 149 12.67 23.20 -1.40
N PRO A 150 11.61 23.51 -0.63
CA PRO A 150 10.87 22.47 0.10
C PRO A 150 10.17 21.51 -0.86
N PRO A 151 9.89 20.25 -0.43
CA PRO A 151 9.21 19.25 -1.23
C PRO A 151 7.88 19.77 -1.78
N ALA A 152 7.56 19.45 -3.04
CA ALA A 152 6.29 19.81 -3.64
C ALA A 152 5.12 19.05 -2.97
N ILE A 153 3.90 19.60 -3.02
CA ILE A 153 2.74 19.09 -2.29
C ILE A 153 1.82 18.32 -3.26
N GLY A 154 1.70 17.00 -3.08
CA GLY A 154 0.70 16.15 -3.70
C GLY A 154 -0.48 15.89 -2.76
N LEU A 155 -1.41 15.02 -3.16
CA LEU A 155 -2.52 14.59 -2.32
C LEU A 155 -2.41 13.10 -2.04
N PHE A 156 -2.43 12.70 -0.76
CA PHE A 156 -2.82 11.36 -0.35
C PHE A 156 -4.27 11.40 0.13
N TYR A 157 -5.18 10.95 -0.71
CA TYR A 157 -6.58 10.90 -0.35
C TYR A 157 -6.85 9.63 0.46
N ASP A 158 -6.95 9.78 1.77
CA ASP A 158 -7.33 8.67 2.64
C ASP A 158 -8.84 8.39 2.48
N THR A 159 -9.10 7.41 1.68
CA THR A 159 -10.46 7.04 1.26
C THR A 159 -11.28 6.33 2.33
N SER A 160 -10.74 6.11 3.54
CA SER A 160 -11.52 5.66 4.69
C SER A 160 -12.66 6.65 5.01
N ILE A 161 -12.47 7.92 4.67
CA ILE A 161 -13.47 8.98 4.76
C ILE A 161 -14.75 8.71 3.95
N LEU A 162 -14.70 7.85 2.93
CA LEU A 162 -15.88 7.46 2.15
C LEU A 162 -16.89 6.68 2.98
N LYS A 163 -16.45 6.10 4.09
CA LYS A 163 -17.30 5.36 5.04
C LYS A 163 -17.41 6.07 6.38
N TYR A 164 -16.31 6.64 6.88
CA TYR A 164 -16.21 7.23 8.21
C TYR A 164 -16.15 8.75 8.10
N ASN A 165 -17.31 9.39 8.01
CA ASN A 165 -17.44 10.84 7.88
C ASN A 165 -18.66 11.34 8.69
N SER A 166 -18.82 12.65 8.77
CA SER A 166 -19.95 13.32 9.41
C SER A 166 -20.68 14.22 8.41
N PHE A 167 -20.88 13.75 7.19
CA PHE A 167 -21.37 14.56 6.08
C PHE A 167 -22.83 14.99 6.24
N ASN A 168 -23.71 14.09 6.70
CA ASN A 168 -25.13 14.39 6.84
C ASN A 168 -25.37 15.53 7.86
N ASP A 169 -26.48 16.26 7.72
CA ASP A 169 -26.81 17.41 8.55
C ASP A 169 -26.97 17.06 10.04
N ASP A 170 -27.37 15.83 10.34
CA ASP A 170 -27.45 15.29 11.69
C ASP A 170 -26.08 14.79 12.24
N GLY A 171 -25.00 14.94 11.48
CA GLY A 171 -23.67 14.47 11.82
C GLY A 171 -23.41 12.99 11.58
N SER A 172 -24.39 12.24 11.05
CA SER A 172 -24.18 10.85 10.67
C SER A 172 -23.33 10.70 9.42
N SER A 173 -22.75 9.50 9.23
CA SER A 173 -21.94 9.20 8.05
C SER A 173 -22.80 9.02 6.79
N TYR A 174 -22.34 9.55 5.68
CA TYR A 174 -22.77 9.18 4.34
C TYR A 174 -21.81 8.15 3.75
N HIS A 175 -22.25 6.90 3.58
CA HIS A 175 -21.43 5.87 2.95
C HIS A 175 -21.44 6.06 1.43
N VAL A 176 -20.34 6.59 0.88
CA VAL A 176 -20.25 7.10 -0.50
C VAL A 176 -20.37 5.97 -1.52
N ASP A 177 -21.37 6.08 -2.40
CA ASP A 177 -21.66 5.15 -3.49
C ASP A 177 -21.19 5.74 -4.83
N LEU A 178 -20.05 5.27 -5.32
CA LEU A 178 -19.43 5.79 -6.55
C LEU A 178 -20.12 5.32 -7.84
N THR A 179 -21.19 4.53 -7.74
CA THR A 179 -22.03 4.20 -8.90
C THR A 179 -23.06 5.31 -9.19
N THR A 180 -23.23 6.25 -8.25
CA THR A 180 -24.15 7.39 -8.37
C THR A 180 -23.42 8.67 -8.75
N ASP A 181 -24.12 9.59 -9.44
CA ASP A 181 -23.55 10.90 -9.79
C ASP A 181 -23.22 11.72 -8.53
N PHE A 182 -24.09 11.67 -7.51
CA PHE A 182 -23.84 12.33 -6.23
C PHE A 182 -22.60 11.78 -5.53
N GLY A 183 -22.43 10.47 -5.50
CA GLY A 183 -21.23 9.87 -4.89
C GLY A 183 -19.94 10.21 -5.63
N LYS A 184 -19.97 10.22 -6.97
CA LYS A 184 -18.82 10.66 -7.78
C LYS A 184 -18.51 12.15 -7.56
N GLU A 185 -19.54 13.00 -7.46
CA GLU A 185 -19.35 14.42 -7.17
C GLU A 185 -18.85 14.64 -5.74
N TRP A 186 -19.34 13.89 -4.76
CA TRP A 186 -18.83 13.93 -3.38
C TRP A 186 -17.32 13.62 -3.35
N PHE A 187 -16.94 12.52 -4.01
CA PHE A 187 -15.55 12.07 -4.10
C PHE A 187 -14.64 13.12 -4.75
N TYR A 188 -15.12 13.72 -5.85
CA TYR A 188 -14.40 14.79 -6.53
C TYR A 188 -14.34 16.07 -5.69
N THR A 189 -15.42 16.45 -5.02
CA THR A 189 -15.50 17.69 -4.23
C THR A 189 -14.43 17.73 -3.14
N ALA A 190 -14.17 16.62 -2.45
CA ALA A 190 -13.08 16.53 -1.48
C ALA A 190 -11.71 16.82 -2.11
N ILE A 191 -11.46 16.31 -3.31
CA ILE A 191 -10.22 16.57 -4.08
C ILE A 191 -10.14 18.04 -4.49
N ARG A 192 -11.22 18.61 -5.02
CA ARG A 192 -11.33 20.02 -5.38
C ARG A 192 -11.00 20.93 -4.19
N ASP A 193 -11.60 20.63 -3.06
CA ASP A 193 -11.47 21.43 -1.85
C ASP A 193 -10.02 21.44 -1.34
N PHE A 194 -9.33 20.29 -1.38
CA PHE A 194 -7.89 20.22 -1.07
C PHE A 194 -7.06 21.13 -1.99
N PHE A 195 -7.19 20.99 -3.30
CA PHE A 195 -6.36 21.75 -4.25
C PHE A 195 -6.68 23.24 -4.26
N SER A 196 -7.89 23.62 -3.88
CA SER A 196 -8.26 25.03 -3.75
C SER A 196 -7.50 25.80 -2.67
N LEU A 197 -6.97 25.08 -1.66
CA LEU A 197 -6.22 25.66 -0.54
C LEU A 197 -4.72 25.80 -0.83
N ILE A 198 -4.20 25.11 -1.85
CA ILE A 198 -2.77 25.05 -2.12
C ILE A 198 -2.44 25.83 -3.41
N PRO A 199 -1.51 26.81 -3.37
CA PRO A 199 -1.09 27.52 -4.58
C PRO A 199 -0.60 26.57 -5.66
N PRO A 200 -0.99 26.74 -6.95
CA PRO A 200 -0.56 25.86 -8.04
C PRO A 200 0.95 25.70 -8.18
N ALA A 201 1.71 26.74 -7.84
CA ALA A 201 3.18 26.73 -7.87
C ALA A 201 3.82 25.76 -6.85
N LYS A 202 3.05 25.30 -5.85
CA LYS A 202 3.51 24.35 -4.83
C LYS A 202 3.08 22.90 -5.11
N TRP A 203 2.25 22.66 -6.12
CA TRP A 203 1.76 21.31 -6.42
C TRP A 203 2.86 20.40 -6.90
N ALA A 204 2.92 19.19 -6.37
CA ALA A 204 3.71 18.10 -6.94
C ALA A 204 3.09 17.65 -8.27
N ARG A 205 3.87 17.64 -9.35
CA ARG A 205 3.37 17.39 -10.70
C ARG A 205 4.25 16.41 -11.45
N ILE A 206 3.63 15.61 -12.30
CA ILE A 206 4.29 14.80 -13.33
C ILE A 206 3.78 15.26 -14.69
N ASP A 207 4.67 15.74 -15.56
CA ASP A 207 4.35 16.34 -16.87
C ASP A 207 3.21 17.38 -16.78
N GLY A 208 3.31 18.27 -15.80
CA GLY A 208 2.33 19.33 -15.51
C GLY A 208 1.07 18.89 -14.77
N ARG A 209 0.88 17.59 -14.52
CA ARG A 209 -0.32 16.99 -13.92
C ARG A 209 -0.16 16.78 -12.42
N PRO A 210 -0.99 17.39 -11.55
CA PRO A 210 -0.87 17.23 -10.10
C PRO A 210 -1.08 15.78 -9.64
N ILE A 211 -0.28 15.35 -8.69
CA ILE A 211 -0.23 13.97 -8.19
C ILE A 211 -1.31 13.74 -7.14
N ILE A 212 -2.11 12.68 -7.32
CA ILE A 212 -3.13 12.23 -6.37
C ILE A 212 -2.96 10.72 -6.15
N PHE A 213 -2.74 10.33 -4.90
CA PHE A 213 -2.77 8.93 -4.46
C PHE A 213 -4.11 8.63 -3.78
N PHE A 214 -4.71 7.49 -4.12
CA PHE A 214 -5.94 7.00 -3.51
C PHE A 214 -5.67 5.77 -2.64
N TYR A 215 -6.00 5.88 -1.36
CA TYR A 215 -5.89 4.77 -0.42
C TYR A 215 -6.84 3.61 -0.80
N ALA A 216 -7.18 2.74 0.13
CA ALA A 216 -7.94 1.51 -0.11
C ALA A 216 -9.36 1.75 -0.64
N SER A 217 -9.76 0.96 -1.63
CA SER A 217 -11.11 1.02 -2.23
C SER A 217 -12.20 0.40 -1.36
N ALA A 218 -11.83 -0.37 -0.34
CA ALA A 218 -12.77 -1.11 0.53
C ALA A 218 -13.73 -0.20 1.32
N PHE A 219 -13.44 1.08 1.40
CA PHE A 219 -14.27 2.06 2.11
C PHE A 219 -15.37 2.68 1.23
N ALA A 220 -15.34 2.52 -0.08
CA ALA A 220 -16.46 2.90 -0.93
C ALA A 220 -17.61 1.89 -0.78
N LYS A 221 -18.85 2.37 -0.72
CA LYS A 221 -20.04 1.51 -0.67
C LYS A 221 -20.16 0.64 -1.92
N ALA A 222 -19.92 1.25 -3.07
CA ALA A 222 -19.85 0.60 -4.37
C ALA A 222 -18.93 1.40 -5.31
N GLN A 223 -18.41 0.75 -6.36
CA GLN A 223 -17.47 1.34 -7.30
C GLN A 223 -17.96 1.19 -8.74
N ASP A 224 -17.70 2.23 -9.54
CA ASP A 224 -17.94 2.30 -10.99
C ASP A 224 -16.59 2.46 -11.72
N PRO A 225 -16.33 1.74 -12.81
CA PRO A 225 -15.08 1.89 -13.57
C PRO A 225 -14.81 3.30 -14.09
N THR A 226 -15.85 4.14 -14.25
CA THR A 226 -15.76 5.50 -14.79
C THR A 226 -15.48 6.57 -13.74
N GLN A 227 -15.36 6.20 -12.46
CA GLN A 227 -15.16 7.15 -11.35
C GLN A 227 -13.90 8.02 -11.52
N PHE A 228 -12.80 7.45 -12.02
CA PHE A 228 -11.56 8.22 -12.25
C PHE A 228 -11.64 9.10 -13.49
N ASP A 229 -12.38 8.70 -14.52
CA ASP A 229 -12.65 9.57 -15.68
C ASP A 229 -13.53 10.77 -15.28
N TYR A 230 -14.47 10.56 -14.34
CA TYR A 230 -15.22 11.64 -13.73
C TYR A 230 -14.29 12.63 -13.03
N VAL A 231 -13.39 12.15 -12.16
CA VAL A 231 -12.40 12.99 -11.46
C VAL A 231 -11.53 13.76 -12.45
N LYS A 232 -10.96 13.11 -13.47
CA LYS A 232 -10.12 13.76 -14.49
C LYS A 232 -10.86 14.87 -15.21
N ARG A 233 -12.09 14.60 -15.68
CA ARG A 233 -12.92 15.57 -16.40
C ARG A 233 -13.27 16.78 -15.54
N ARG A 234 -13.74 16.55 -14.29
CA ARG A 234 -14.11 17.62 -13.37
C ARG A 234 -12.89 18.44 -12.95
N PHE A 235 -11.79 17.79 -12.62
CA PHE A 235 -10.55 18.48 -12.25
C PHE A 235 -10.03 19.36 -13.39
N LYS A 236 -10.08 18.87 -14.61
CA LYS A 236 -9.69 19.67 -15.79
C LYS A 236 -10.59 20.88 -16.01
N ALA A 237 -11.89 20.72 -15.78
CA ALA A 237 -12.85 21.84 -15.89
C ALA A 237 -12.58 22.92 -14.83
N ASP A 238 -12.30 22.53 -13.61
CA ASP A 238 -12.14 23.42 -12.46
C ASP A 238 -10.72 24.00 -12.32
N PHE A 239 -9.70 23.27 -12.76
CA PHE A 239 -8.28 23.64 -12.58
C PHE A 239 -7.48 23.75 -13.88
N GLY A 240 -8.08 23.56 -15.05
CA GLY A 240 -7.42 23.75 -16.35
C GLY A 240 -6.40 22.68 -16.76
N VAL A 241 -6.14 21.68 -15.92
CA VAL A 241 -5.21 20.55 -16.16
C VAL A 241 -5.81 19.25 -15.65
N GLU A 242 -5.41 18.12 -16.23
CA GLU A 242 -5.78 16.80 -15.70
C GLU A 242 -4.85 16.39 -14.55
N PRO A 243 -5.33 15.65 -13.54
CA PRO A 243 -4.47 15.12 -12.48
C PRO A 243 -3.71 13.86 -12.96
N PHE A 244 -2.57 13.56 -12.32
CA PHE A 244 -1.88 12.28 -12.41
C PHE A 244 -2.37 11.40 -11.26
N LEU A 245 -3.11 10.34 -11.59
CA LEU A 245 -3.80 9.51 -10.63
C LEU A 245 -3.03 8.23 -10.33
N VAL A 246 -2.86 7.92 -9.04
CA VAL A 246 -2.21 6.71 -8.55
C VAL A 246 -3.18 6.00 -7.60
N LYS A 247 -3.59 4.78 -7.95
CA LYS A 247 -4.58 4.02 -7.16
C LYS A 247 -3.97 2.82 -6.47
N SER A 248 -4.59 2.35 -5.38
CA SER A 248 -4.34 1.01 -4.88
C SER A 248 -5.05 -0.06 -5.75
N PRO A 249 -4.61 -1.34 -5.72
CA PRO A 249 -5.07 -2.36 -6.67
C PRO A 249 -6.56 -2.66 -6.64
N GLY A 250 -7.24 -2.48 -5.50
CA GLY A 250 -8.67 -2.76 -5.36
C GLY A 250 -9.60 -1.78 -6.08
N TRP A 251 -9.11 -0.67 -6.59
CA TRP A 251 -9.91 0.31 -7.31
C TRP A 251 -10.22 -0.12 -8.75
N LYS A 252 -11.49 -0.01 -9.15
CA LYS A 252 -11.94 -0.17 -10.54
C LYS A 252 -11.60 1.06 -11.38
N GLY A 253 -11.48 0.88 -12.70
CA GLY A 253 -11.17 1.97 -13.65
C GLY A 253 -9.67 2.23 -13.80
N ASP A 254 -9.30 3.01 -14.82
CA ASP A 254 -7.90 3.23 -15.22
C ASP A 254 -7.30 4.49 -14.60
N THR A 255 -6.05 4.37 -14.18
CA THR A 255 -5.23 5.45 -13.65
C THR A 255 -3.84 5.41 -14.26
N ASP A 256 -3.04 6.45 -14.02
CA ASP A 256 -1.69 6.58 -14.58
C ASP A 256 -0.69 5.61 -13.95
N ALA A 257 -0.88 5.30 -12.67
CA ALA A 257 -0.04 4.37 -11.93
C ALA A 257 -0.83 3.59 -10.86
N THR A 258 -0.23 2.53 -10.38
CA THR A 258 -0.72 1.72 -9.25
C THR A 258 0.34 1.68 -8.17
N TYR A 259 -0.06 1.76 -6.89
CA TYR A 259 0.82 1.56 -5.74
C TYR A 259 0.13 0.61 -4.74
N SER A 260 0.85 0.15 -3.74
CA SER A 260 0.23 -0.54 -2.59
C SER A 260 0.69 0.08 -1.30
N TRP A 261 -0.23 0.23 -0.35
CA TRP A 261 0.07 0.51 1.05
C TRP A 261 0.54 -0.77 1.74
N GLY A 262 1.40 -0.65 2.74
CA GLY A 262 1.96 -1.76 3.51
C GLY A 262 3.45 -1.98 3.25
N GLY A 263 4.12 -1.03 2.57
CA GLY A 263 5.56 -1.06 2.35
C GLY A 263 6.38 -1.10 3.64
N ALA A 264 5.85 -0.54 4.74
CA ALA A 264 6.45 -0.62 6.06
C ALA A 264 6.29 -2.01 6.72
N VAL A 265 5.30 -2.79 6.30
CA VAL A 265 5.06 -4.17 6.80
C VAL A 265 5.79 -5.19 5.95
N SER A 266 5.53 -5.19 4.64
CA SER A 266 5.94 -6.26 3.72
C SER A 266 6.78 -5.75 2.53
N GLY A 267 7.38 -4.55 2.65
CA GLY A 267 8.10 -3.92 1.53
C GLY A 267 9.44 -4.56 1.18
N PRO A 268 9.96 -4.21 -0.02
CA PRO A 268 9.36 -3.25 -0.92
C PRO A 268 8.19 -3.82 -1.72
N LEU A 269 7.09 -3.08 -1.81
CA LEU A 269 5.95 -3.42 -2.66
C LEU A 269 6.13 -2.73 -4.02
N ILE A 270 6.41 -3.51 -5.05
CA ILE A 270 6.91 -3.00 -6.33
C ILE A 270 5.86 -3.15 -7.42
N PHE A 271 5.55 -2.04 -8.09
CA PHE A 271 4.72 -1.96 -9.30
C PHE A 271 5.56 -1.43 -10.47
N ARG A 272 4.94 -1.32 -11.63
CA ARG A 272 5.64 -0.84 -12.82
C ARG A 272 6.19 0.58 -12.65
N GLN A 273 5.40 1.50 -12.06
CA GLN A 273 5.78 2.90 -11.89
C GLN A 273 6.21 3.24 -10.47
N THR A 274 5.73 2.50 -9.47
CA THR A 274 5.88 2.85 -8.06
C THR A 274 6.50 1.72 -7.26
N ALA A 275 7.20 2.07 -6.19
CA ALA A 275 7.57 1.16 -5.12
C ALA A 275 7.21 1.79 -3.77
N ALA A 276 6.73 0.99 -2.82
CA ALA A 276 6.49 1.42 -1.46
C ALA A 276 7.39 0.64 -0.49
N LEU A 277 8.01 1.33 0.44
CA LEU A 277 8.84 0.75 1.50
C LEU A 277 8.80 1.62 2.76
N GLY A 278 9.14 1.04 3.90
CA GLY A 278 9.24 1.76 5.17
C GLY A 278 10.22 1.08 6.13
N PRO A 279 10.51 1.69 7.30
CA PRO A 279 11.58 1.26 8.19
C PRO A 279 11.24 0.02 9.03
N GLY A 280 9.99 -0.26 9.21
CA GLY A 280 9.40 -1.28 10.08
C GLY A 280 7.98 -0.88 10.43
N TYR A 281 7.34 -1.61 11.33
CA TYR A 281 5.95 -1.40 11.71
C TYR A 281 5.73 -1.85 13.15
N ASP A 282 5.08 -1.03 13.97
CA ASP A 282 4.63 -1.42 15.30
C ASP A 282 3.39 -0.58 15.67
N HIS A 283 2.23 -1.21 15.80
CA HIS A 283 1.01 -0.55 16.21
C HIS A 283 0.59 -0.87 17.66
N SER A 284 1.52 -1.21 18.51
CA SER A 284 1.24 -1.60 19.89
C SER A 284 0.54 -0.51 20.72
N ALA A 285 0.74 0.77 20.37
CA ALA A 285 0.05 1.89 21.00
C ALA A 285 -1.38 2.11 20.51
N VAL A 286 -1.84 1.41 19.45
CA VAL A 286 -3.19 1.57 18.89
C VAL A 286 -4.17 0.59 19.55
N PRO A 287 -5.14 1.06 20.36
CA PRO A 287 -6.05 0.18 21.08
C PRO A 287 -6.87 -0.73 20.18
N GLY A 288 -7.09 -1.96 20.63
CA GLY A 288 -8.01 -2.92 19.98
C GLY A 288 -7.48 -3.59 18.72
N ARG A 289 -6.25 -3.32 18.29
CA ARG A 289 -5.59 -4.03 17.18
C ARG A 289 -4.91 -5.32 17.68
N GLN A 290 -4.89 -6.34 16.82
CA GLN A 290 -4.07 -7.54 17.07
C GLN A 290 -2.60 -7.16 16.92
N PRO A 291 -1.71 -7.67 17.78
CA PRO A 291 -0.27 -7.36 17.71
C PRO A 291 0.31 -7.68 16.33
N LEU A 292 0.97 -6.69 15.74
CA LEU A 292 1.75 -6.83 14.52
C LEU A 292 2.99 -5.95 14.66
N ILE A 293 4.16 -6.58 14.68
CA ILE A 293 5.44 -5.90 14.78
C ILE A 293 6.36 -6.39 13.67
N VAL A 294 6.93 -5.46 12.94
CA VAL A 294 8.03 -5.68 11.99
C VAL A 294 9.22 -4.89 12.49
N GLU A 295 10.16 -5.62 13.09
CA GLU A 295 11.33 -5.04 13.74
C GLU A 295 12.17 -4.19 12.78
N ARG A 296 12.57 -3.01 13.23
CA ARG A 296 13.44 -2.10 12.49
C ARG A 296 14.90 -2.59 12.40
N ARG A 297 15.35 -3.49 13.32
CA ARG A 297 16.69 -4.10 13.38
C ARG A 297 17.82 -3.07 13.25
N ASP A 298 17.78 -2.01 14.06
CA ASP A 298 18.74 -0.90 14.02
C ASP A 298 18.88 -0.26 12.62
N GLY A 299 17.80 -0.22 11.86
CA GLY A 299 17.75 0.32 10.50
C GLY A 299 17.99 -0.71 9.40
N GLN A 300 18.41 -1.95 9.73
CA GLN A 300 18.75 -2.97 8.72
C GLN A 300 17.52 -3.33 7.86
N THR A 301 16.31 -3.39 8.44
CA THR A 301 15.08 -3.63 7.69
C THR A 301 14.87 -2.59 6.59
N TYR A 302 15.12 -1.32 6.88
CA TYR A 302 14.98 -0.23 5.92
C TYR A 302 16.07 -0.28 4.84
N ILE A 303 17.31 -0.55 5.27
CA ILE A 303 18.46 -0.74 4.37
C ILE A 303 18.19 -1.87 3.39
N ASP A 304 17.79 -3.05 3.86
CA ASP A 304 17.53 -4.23 3.04
C ASP A 304 16.47 -3.93 1.96
N ARG A 305 15.40 -3.22 2.31
CA ARG A 305 14.34 -2.83 1.38
C ARG A 305 14.82 -1.89 0.28
N TRP A 306 15.66 -0.90 0.63
CA TRP A 306 16.28 -0.03 -0.36
C TRP A 306 17.27 -0.78 -1.25
N LEU A 307 18.08 -1.67 -0.69
CA LEU A 307 19.02 -2.48 -1.45
C LEU A 307 18.30 -3.38 -2.46
N GLN A 308 17.15 -3.95 -2.09
CA GLN A 308 16.30 -4.71 -3.01
C GLN A 308 15.83 -3.85 -4.20
N LEU A 309 15.40 -2.61 -3.97
CA LEU A 309 15.03 -1.70 -5.06
C LEU A 309 16.22 -1.33 -5.95
N LEU A 310 17.38 -1.07 -5.35
CA LEU A 310 18.60 -0.70 -6.07
C LEU A 310 19.21 -1.87 -6.85
N ALA A 311 18.89 -3.11 -6.50
CA ALA A 311 19.28 -4.30 -7.23
C ALA A 311 18.45 -4.54 -8.51
N LEU A 312 17.29 -3.90 -8.64
CA LEU A 312 16.48 -4.00 -9.86
C LEU A 312 17.24 -3.47 -11.07
N ARG A 313 17.11 -4.14 -12.22
CA ARG A 313 17.65 -3.65 -13.50
C ARG A 313 16.99 -2.32 -13.86
N ALA A 314 17.73 -1.45 -14.51
CA ALA A 314 17.28 -0.09 -14.81
C ALA A 314 16.00 -0.03 -15.67
N ASP A 315 15.82 -0.97 -16.58
CA ASP A 315 14.64 -1.13 -17.45
C ASP A 315 13.38 -1.64 -16.73
N ASN A 316 13.56 -2.33 -15.58
CA ASN A 316 12.48 -2.90 -14.78
C ASN A 316 12.18 -2.10 -13.50
N ARG A 317 12.95 -1.05 -13.27
CA ARG A 317 12.87 -0.27 -12.05
C ARG A 317 11.67 0.69 -12.09
N PRO A 318 10.83 0.72 -11.04
CA PRO A 318 9.88 1.82 -10.87
C PRO A 318 10.64 3.15 -10.77
N TRP A 319 9.94 4.26 -10.96
CA TRP A 319 10.58 5.58 -10.90
C TRP A 319 10.02 6.48 -9.77
N ILE A 320 8.91 6.09 -9.15
CA ILE A 320 8.37 6.73 -7.95
C ILE A 320 8.62 5.80 -6.76
N VAL A 321 9.35 6.26 -5.76
CA VAL A 321 9.41 5.58 -4.45
C VAL A 321 8.51 6.31 -3.47
N HIS A 322 7.62 5.57 -2.83
CA HIS A 322 6.79 6.02 -1.72
C HIS A 322 7.38 5.50 -0.41
N VAL A 323 7.92 6.39 0.41
CA VAL A 323 8.38 6.09 1.76
C VAL A 323 7.19 6.11 2.71
N GLU A 324 6.88 4.97 3.29
CA GLU A 324 5.82 4.77 4.28
C GLU A 324 6.43 4.69 5.69
N THR A 325 6.33 5.75 6.48
CA THR A 325 5.72 7.06 6.26
C THR A 325 6.69 8.16 6.68
N TRP A 326 6.33 9.43 6.49
CA TRP A 326 7.13 10.48 7.10
C TRP A 326 7.04 10.42 8.63
N ASN A 327 5.82 10.40 9.17
CA ASN A 327 5.60 10.57 10.60
C ASN A 327 4.31 9.91 11.13
N GLU A 328 3.99 8.68 10.70
CA GLU A 328 2.91 7.91 11.33
C GLU A 328 3.45 7.25 12.62
N TRP A 329 3.49 8.07 13.68
CA TRP A 329 4.04 7.65 14.97
C TRP A 329 3.16 6.66 15.73
N HIS A 330 1.84 6.57 15.44
CA HIS A 330 0.99 5.54 16.05
C HIS A 330 1.40 4.13 15.62
N GLU A 331 1.85 3.99 14.37
CA GLU A 331 2.16 2.72 13.75
C GLU A 331 3.67 2.45 13.65
N GLY A 332 4.51 3.30 14.28
CA GLY A 332 5.96 3.12 14.28
C GLY A 332 6.53 2.95 12.86
N THR A 333 6.04 3.72 11.88
CA THR A 333 6.51 3.68 10.48
C THR A 333 7.27 4.94 10.09
N ASP A 334 7.47 5.84 11.04
CA ASP A 334 8.08 7.15 10.81
C ASP A 334 9.55 7.06 10.40
N VAL A 335 9.95 7.95 9.50
CA VAL A 335 11.35 8.26 9.16
C VAL A 335 11.78 9.63 9.68
N ALA A 336 10.84 10.42 10.20
CA ALA A 336 11.06 11.71 10.81
C ALA A 336 11.95 11.61 12.06
N ASN A 337 12.46 12.74 12.51
CA ASN A 337 13.26 12.83 13.72
C ASN A 337 12.43 12.41 14.95
N SER A 338 12.79 11.32 15.61
CA SER A 338 12.11 10.76 16.78
C SER A 338 13.05 10.64 17.98
N ARG A 339 12.48 10.43 19.17
CA ARG A 339 13.27 10.19 20.39
C ARG A 339 14.01 8.86 20.32
N GLU A 340 13.37 7.86 19.73
CA GLU A 340 13.83 6.48 19.67
C GLU A 340 14.99 6.33 18.68
N TYR A 341 14.94 7.02 17.55
CA TYR A 341 15.89 6.80 16.44
C TYR A 341 16.68 8.06 16.04
N GLY A 342 16.37 9.21 16.62
CA GLY A 342 16.99 10.48 16.23
C GLY A 342 16.80 10.75 14.76
N ARG A 343 17.85 11.16 14.08
CA ARG A 343 17.86 11.46 12.63
C ARG A 343 18.33 10.30 11.74
N SER A 344 18.47 9.10 12.29
CA SER A 344 19.07 7.97 11.57
C SER A 344 18.34 7.66 10.25
N TYR A 345 17.00 7.64 10.27
CA TYR A 345 16.21 7.36 9.07
C TYR A 345 16.19 8.52 8.07
N ILE A 346 16.35 9.77 8.52
CA ILE A 346 16.55 10.92 7.63
C ILE A 346 17.86 10.76 6.84
N VAL A 347 18.94 10.38 7.52
CA VAL A 347 20.25 10.16 6.89
C VAL A 347 20.22 8.98 5.92
N LEU A 348 19.61 7.85 6.31
CA LEU A 348 19.45 6.69 5.44
C LEU A 348 18.59 7.01 4.22
N THR A 349 17.47 7.71 4.42
CA THR A 349 16.59 8.10 3.31
C THR A 349 17.33 8.99 2.33
N ARG A 350 18.12 9.95 2.80
CA ARG A 350 18.95 10.81 1.95
C ARG A 350 19.93 10.02 1.11
N LEU A 351 20.67 9.11 1.73
CA LEU A 351 21.64 8.26 1.04
C LEU A 351 20.99 7.49 -0.11
N PHE A 352 19.90 6.80 0.20
CA PHE A 352 19.22 5.96 -0.79
C PHE A 352 18.46 6.76 -1.84
N ALA A 353 17.88 7.92 -1.48
CA ALA A 353 17.24 8.82 -2.44
C ALA A 353 18.25 9.37 -3.45
N ASP A 354 19.47 9.71 -3.03
CA ASP A 354 20.53 10.16 -3.95
C ASP A 354 20.99 9.02 -4.86
N MET A 355 21.17 7.79 -4.35
CA MET A 355 21.48 6.62 -5.17
C MET A 355 20.34 6.30 -6.16
N TRP A 356 19.10 6.48 -5.74
CA TRP A 356 17.91 6.28 -6.58
C TRP A 356 17.88 7.27 -7.76
N ARG A 357 18.08 8.56 -7.50
CA ARG A 357 18.15 9.60 -8.53
C ARG A 357 19.32 9.43 -9.47
N ALA A 358 20.46 8.99 -8.95
CA ALA A 358 21.64 8.65 -9.75
C ALA A 358 21.45 7.38 -10.60
N ARG A 359 20.29 6.70 -10.49
CA ARG A 359 20.01 5.40 -11.14
C ARG A 359 21.06 4.34 -10.83
N THR A 360 21.64 4.38 -9.62
CA THR A 360 22.61 3.38 -9.18
C THR A 360 21.97 1.99 -9.23
N VAL A 361 22.64 1.04 -9.85
CA VAL A 361 22.25 -0.38 -9.88
C VAL A 361 23.28 -1.16 -9.07
N LEU A 362 22.82 -1.78 -8.01
CA LEU A 362 23.66 -2.69 -7.23
C LEU A 362 23.60 -4.07 -7.86
N LYS A 363 24.76 -4.70 -8.00
CA LYS A 363 24.83 -6.09 -8.46
C LYS A 363 24.65 -7.01 -7.27
N ILE A 364 23.66 -7.90 -7.33
CA ILE A 364 23.57 -9.04 -6.42
C ILE A 364 24.61 -10.05 -6.91
N ALA A 365 25.64 -10.29 -6.10
CA ALA A 365 26.70 -11.23 -6.45
C ALA A 365 26.36 -12.61 -5.88
N SER A 366 26.18 -13.60 -6.75
CA SER A 366 26.14 -15.03 -6.38
C SER A 366 26.67 -15.88 -7.51
N GLY A 367 26.92 -17.15 -7.22
CA GLY A 367 27.32 -18.14 -8.25
C GLY A 367 26.22 -18.55 -9.22
N TYR A 368 25.01 -18.00 -9.12
CA TYR A 368 23.84 -18.42 -9.92
C TYR A 368 23.43 -17.42 -11.00
N ALA A 369 24.16 -16.33 -11.20
CA ALA A 369 23.82 -15.31 -12.20
C ALA A 369 23.69 -15.86 -13.64
N ASP A 370 24.54 -16.83 -13.98
CA ASP A 370 24.58 -17.46 -15.31
C ASP A 370 24.07 -18.93 -15.29
N ALA A 371 23.45 -19.37 -14.21
CA ALA A 371 22.94 -20.74 -14.09
C ALA A 371 21.77 -20.98 -15.04
N ASP A 372 21.66 -22.19 -15.58
CA ASP A 372 20.51 -22.62 -16.40
C ASP A 372 19.26 -22.89 -15.54
N GLY A 373 19.43 -23.11 -14.26
CA GLY A 373 18.38 -23.37 -13.29
C GLY A 373 18.90 -23.40 -11.86
N VAL A 374 17.99 -23.32 -10.92
CA VAL A 374 18.24 -23.42 -9.49
C VAL A 374 17.39 -24.51 -8.89
N LYS A 375 17.85 -25.14 -7.81
CA LYS A 375 17.13 -26.27 -7.21
C LYS A 375 17.32 -26.35 -5.71
N TRP A 376 16.35 -26.98 -5.08
CA TRP A 376 16.35 -27.29 -3.66
C TRP A 376 16.04 -28.78 -3.45
N MET A 377 16.75 -29.34 -2.48
CA MET A 377 16.51 -30.67 -1.91
C MET A 377 16.70 -30.60 -0.40
N PRO A 378 16.12 -31.49 0.41
CA PRO A 378 16.37 -31.52 1.85
C PRO A 378 17.87 -31.55 2.17
N GLY A 379 18.32 -30.53 2.94
CA GLY A 379 19.74 -30.39 3.30
C GLY A 379 20.66 -29.82 2.22
N ARG A 380 20.17 -29.52 1.02
CA ARG A 380 20.96 -28.95 -0.08
C ARG A 380 20.16 -27.92 -0.89
N ALA A 381 20.62 -26.68 -0.86
CA ALA A 381 20.10 -25.58 -1.66
C ALA A 381 21.13 -25.17 -2.72
N GLU A 382 20.70 -25.05 -3.96
CA GLU A 382 21.50 -24.59 -5.10
C GLU A 382 20.74 -23.45 -5.78
N GLY A 383 20.82 -22.25 -5.21
CA GLY A 383 20.12 -21.05 -5.71
C GLY A 383 18.60 -21.02 -5.49
N LEU A 384 18.04 -22.04 -4.86
CA LEU A 384 16.64 -22.10 -4.42
C LEU A 384 16.59 -22.57 -2.98
N ASN A 385 15.95 -21.81 -2.10
CA ASN A 385 15.85 -22.08 -0.69
C ASN A 385 14.41 -22.31 -0.25
N ILE A 386 14.17 -23.31 0.62
CA ILE A 386 12.91 -23.37 1.35
C ILE A 386 13.05 -22.45 2.59
N ARG A 387 12.04 -21.64 2.86
CA ARG A 387 12.06 -20.77 4.06
C ARG A 387 12.07 -21.62 5.34
N PRO A 388 12.68 -21.11 6.42
CA PRO A 388 12.62 -21.76 7.72
C PRO A 388 11.19 -22.09 8.13
N SER A 389 11.00 -23.26 8.74
CA SER A 389 9.70 -23.69 9.24
C SER A 389 9.21 -22.72 10.32
N GLY A 390 8.02 -22.14 10.14
CA GLY A 390 7.43 -21.18 11.06
C GLY A 390 6.32 -20.35 10.41
N GLY A 391 5.67 -19.51 11.19
CA GLY A 391 4.53 -18.71 10.74
C GLY A 391 3.42 -19.58 10.16
N ASP A 392 2.95 -19.24 8.98
CA ASP A 392 1.96 -20.01 8.21
C ASP A 392 2.59 -21.08 7.28
N GLY A 393 3.95 -21.11 7.20
CA GLY A 393 4.73 -22.06 6.40
C GLY A 393 5.43 -23.13 7.24
N VAL A 394 4.69 -23.88 8.05
CA VAL A 394 5.25 -24.91 8.93
C VAL A 394 5.50 -26.20 8.17
N TRP A 395 6.72 -26.75 8.33
CA TRP A 395 7.12 -28.02 7.75
C TRP A 395 8.09 -28.79 8.66
N LYS A 396 8.21 -30.08 8.44
CA LYS A 396 9.16 -30.98 9.14
C LYS A 396 9.92 -31.84 8.13
N LYS A 397 11.17 -32.19 8.45
CA LYS A 397 11.92 -33.21 7.71
C LYS A 397 11.41 -34.59 8.06
N VAL A 398 11.36 -35.46 7.07
CA VAL A 398 11.02 -36.87 7.21
C VAL A 398 11.99 -37.74 6.40
N THR A 399 12.34 -38.91 6.92
CA THR A 399 13.09 -39.93 6.18
C THR A 399 12.11 -40.87 5.52
N THR A 400 12.23 -41.05 4.21
CA THR A 400 11.47 -42.01 3.42
C THR A 400 12.40 -43.14 2.96
N PRO A 401 11.89 -44.28 2.49
CA PRO A 401 12.73 -45.33 1.92
C PRO A 401 13.65 -44.84 0.80
N ASP A 402 13.27 -43.80 0.10
CA ASP A 402 13.97 -43.24 -1.06
C ASP A 402 14.76 -41.95 -0.72
N GLY A 403 15.05 -41.71 0.56
CA GLY A 403 15.81 -40.56 1.04
C GLY A 403 15.01 -39.55 1.84
N GLU A 404 15.60 -38.37 2.09
CA GLU A 404 14.98 -37.32 2.87
C GLU A 404 13.91 -36.56 2.04
N ALA A 405 12.88 -36.10 2.73
CA ALA A 405 11.86 -35.19 2.20
C ALA A 405 11.47 -34.16 3.28
N VAL A 406 10.78 -33.09 2.88
CA VAL A 406 10.03 -32.24 3.81
C VAL A 406 8.54 -32.52 3.63
N VAL A 407 7.79 -32.40 4.74
CA VAL A 407 6.34 -32.56 4.75
C VAL A 407 5.74 -31.31 5.35
N SER A 408 4.73 -30.73 4.69
CA SER A 408 3.95 -29.63 5.23
C SER A 408 3.28 -30.03 6.54
N ALA A 409 3.28 -29.14 7.53
CA ALA A 409 2.77 -29.40 8.87
C ALA A 409 1.66 -28.40 9.24
N ALA A 410 1.13 -28.49 10.45
CA ALA A 410 0.03 -27.65 10.92
C ALA A 410 0.31 -26.16 10.73
N ASN A 411 -0.65 -25.46 10.15
CA ASN A 411 -0.64 -24.02 9.97
C ASN A 411 -1.49 -23.38 11.09
N PRO A 412 -0.91 -22.58 12.00
CA PRO A 412 -1.66 -21.97 13.09
C PRO A 412 -2.72 -20.97 12.63
N HIS A 413 -2.65 -20.52 11.37
CA HIS A 413 -3.56 -19.51 10.80
C HIS A 413 -4.66 -20.10 9.91
N SER A 414 -4.60 -21.41 9.58
CA SER A 414 -5.61 -22.05 8.74
C SER A 414 -5.63 -23.56 8.93
N ASP A 415 -6.83 -24.10 9.12
CA ASP A 415 -7.06 -25.55 9.18
C ASP A 415 -7.26 -26.19 7.79
N ASN A 416 -7.45 -25.37 6.75
CA ASN A 416 -7.86 -25.81 5.41
C ASN A 416 -6.72 -25.94 4.41
N ASN A 417 -5.54 -25.44 4.72
CA ASN A 417 -4.37 -25.47 3.83
C ASN A 417 -3.06 -25.47 4.62
N ARG A 418 -1.97 -25.83 3.91
CA ARG A 418 -0.58 -25.77 4.38
C ARG A 418 0.25 -25.14 3.28
N TYR A 419 1.37 -24.50 3.67
CA TYR A 419 2.25 -23.81 2.74
C TYR A 419 3.69 -24.25 2.88
N LEU A 420 4.39 -24.36 1.73
CA LEU A 420 5.85 -24.48 1.65
C LEU A 420 6.36 -23.32 0.81
N TYR A 421 7.13 -22.42 1.41
CA TYR A 421 7.62 -21.19 0.79
C TYR A 421 9.02 -21.36 0.24
N PHE A 422 9.26 -20.82 -0.96
CA PHE A 422 10.54 -20.90 -1.66
C PHE A 422 11.02 -19.53 -2.09
N ASP A 423 12.30 -19.25 -1.83
CA ASP A 423 13.02 -18.05 -2.16
C ASP A 423 14.07 -18.36 -3.24
N VAL A 424 14.04 -17.63 -4.34
CA VAL A 424 14.93 -17.79 -5.49
C VAL A 424 16.12 -16.87 -5.32
N ASP A 425 17.34 -17.34 -5.57
CA ASP A 425 18.54 -16.52 -5.53
C ASP A 425 18.40 -15.29 -6.41
N GLY A 426 18.55 -14.11 -5.84
CA GLY A 426 18.32 -12.85 -6.52
C GLY A 426 19.27 -12.57 -7.70
N ALA A 427 20.45 -13.21 -7.77
CA ALA A 427 21.31 -13.10 -8.94
C ALA A 427 20.81 -13.96 -10.11
N PHE A 428 20.14 -15.10 -9.81
CA PHE A 428 19.49 -15.91 -10.81
C PHE A 428 18.24 -15.22 -11.37
N ALA A 429 17.35 -14.72 -10.50
CA ALA A 429 16.09 -14.10 -10.90
C ALA A 429 15.60 -13.09 -9.83
N TYR A 430 15.67 -11.81 -10.14
CA TYR A 430 15.11 -10.76 -9.30
C TYR A 430 14.54 -9.62 -10.15
N GLY A 431 13.32 -9.20 -9.85
CA GLY A 431 12.68 -8.09 -10.53
C GLY A 431 12.44 -8.34 -12.02
N LEU A 432 12.19 -9.60 -12.41
CA LEU A 432 11.92 -9.97 -13.79
C LEU A 432 10.64 -9.27 -14.29
N PHE A 433 10.59 -9.01 -15.59
CA PHE A 433 9.43 -8.40 -16.22
C PHE A 433 9.07 -9.18 -17.48
N ASN A 434 7.80 -9.63 -17.58
CA ASN A 434 7.26 -10.43 -18.71
C ASN A 434 8.05 -11.73 -18.97
N GLN A 435 8.71 -12.30 -17.98
CA GLN A 435 9.42 -13.56 -18.13
C GLN A 435 8.56 -14.75 -17.70
N THR A 436 8.90 -15.91 -18.25
CA THR A 436 8.29 -17.18 -17.91
C THR A 436 9.32 -18.09 -17.27
N ALA A 437 8.98 -18.71 -16.15
CA ALA A 437 9.78 -19.71 -15.48
C ALA A 437 8.99 -21.02 -15.37
N VAL A 438 9.67 -22.13 -15.25
CA VAL A 438 9.07 -23.44 -15.00
C VAL A 438 9.53 -23.96 -13.65
N VAL A 439 8.58 -24.25 -12.76
CA VAL A 439 8.83 -24.91 -11.47
C VAL A 439 8.47 -26.38 -11.60
N THR A 440 9.42 -27.26 -11.33
CA THR A 440 9.22 -28.71 -11.28
C THR A 440 9.27 -29.18 -9.83
N VAL A 441 8.20 -29.78 -9.32
CA VAL A 441 8.07 -30.30 -7.97
C VAL A 441 8.09 -31.82 -7.98
N THR A 442 9.04 -32.43 -7.29
CA THR A 442 9.03 -33.89 -7.05
C THR A 442 8.39 -34.16 -5.69
N TYR A 443 7.22 -34.79 -5.73
CA TYR A 443 6.36 -35.00 -4.57
C TYR A 443 5.95 -36.48 -4.43
N ARG A 444 5.56 -36.86 -3.20
CA ARG A 444 4.94 -38.17 -2.95
C ARG A 444 3.44 -38.07 -3.22
N ASP A 445 2.93 -38.93 -4.06
CA ASP A 445 1.50 -38.95 -4.45
C ASP A 445 0.65 -39.58 -3.33
N ALA A 446 0.60 -38.91 -2.20
CA ALA A 446 -0.16 -39.28 -1.00
C ALA A 446 -0.26 -38.12 0.01
N GLY A 447 -1.21 -38.20 0.95
CA GLY A 447 -1.28 -37.38 2.15
C GLY A 447 -2.06 -36.08 2.02
N CYS A 448 -2.40 -35.63 0.82
CA CYS A 448 -3.31 -34.51 0.56
C CYS A 448 -4.21 -34.82 -0.63
N SER A 449 -5.25 -33.99 -0.83
CA SER A 449 -6.15 -34.17 -1.99
C SER A 449 -5.61 -33.50 -3.24
N ALA A 450 -4.98 -32.35 -3.10
CA ALA A 450 -4.43 -31.58 -4.21
C ALA A 450 -3.38 -30.57 -3.73
N PHE A 451 -2.60 -30.04 -4.67
CA PHE A 451 -1.74 -28.88 -4.44
C PHE A 451 -1.59 -28.05 -5.71
N TYR A 452 -1.19 -26.79 -5.53
CA TYR A 452 -0.90 -25.84 -6.60
C TYR A 452 0.21 -24.88 -6.18
N ILE A 453 0.65 -24.01 -7.10
CA ILE A 453 1.62 -22.95 -6.79
C ILE A 453 0.91 -21.59 -6.78
N GLU A 454 1.31 -20.75 -5.84
CA GLU A 454 1.11 -19.31 -5.86
C GLU A 454 2.45 -18.61 -5.94
N TYR A 455 2.56 -17.59 -6.78
CA TYR A 455 3.83 -16.93 -7.07
C TYR A 455 3.69 -15.42 -7.27
N ASP A 456 4.81 -14.73 -7.20
CA ASP A 456 4.92 -13.29 -7.46
C ASP A 456 4.87 -12.98 -8.95
N ASN A 457 3.88 -12.18 -9.36
CA ASN A 457 3.54 -11.91 -10.75
C ASN A 457 3.47 -10.41 -11.03
N THR A 458 3.78 -9.98 -12.25
CA THR A 458 3.77 -8.56 -12.65
C THR A 458 2.38 -8.00 -12.98
N ASP A 459 1.36 -8.85 -13.17
CA ASP A 459 -0.01 -8.41 -13.48
C ASP A 459 -0.75 -8.00 -12.19
N PRO A 460 -0.99 -6.70 -11.97
CA PRO A 460 -1.62 -6.23 -10.74
C PRO A 460 -3.10 -6.64 -10.61
N ALA A 461 -3.74 -7.10 -11.69
CA ALA A 461 -5.11 -7.60 -11.67
C ALA A 461 -5.22 -9.06 -11.20
N ARG A 462 -4.08 -9.73 -10.98
CA ARG A 462 -4.00 -11.13 -10.57
C ARG A 462 -3.43 -11.28 -9.17
N GLY A 463 -3.76 -12.40 -8.52
CA GLY A 463 -3.32 -12.70 -7.16
C GLY A 463 -4.04 -11.88 -6.08
N LEU A 464 -3.69 -12.13 -4.82
CA LEU A 464 -4.34 -11.51 -3.65
C LEU A 464 -3.86 -10.07 -3.42
N LEU A 465 -2.58 -9.80 -3.71
CA LEU A 465 -1.92 -8.52 -3.43
C LEU A 465 -1.25 -7.99 -4.71
N ALA A 466 -2.05 -7.51 -5.65
CA ALA A 466 -1.58 -6.85 -6.87
C ALA A 466 -0.47 -7.64 -7.61
N GLY A 467 -0.74 -8.89 -7.88
CA GLY A 467 0.17 -9.80 -8.57
C GLY A 467 0.90 -10.78 -7.66
N ALA A 468 1.05 -10.52 -6.37
CA ALA A 468 1.54 -11.53 -5.44
C ALA A 468 0.48 -12.61 -5.20
N PHE A 469 0.93 -13.84 -4.92
CA PHE A 469 0.06 -15.01 -4.75
C PHE A 469 -0.83 -15.32 -5.96
N ARG A 470 -0.34 -15.12 -7.18
CA ARG A 470 -1.04 -15.58 -8.38
C ARG A 470 -1.04 -17.10 -8.41
N LYS A 471 -2.23 -17.69 -8.44
CA LYS A 471 -2.41 -19.14 -8.52
C LYS A 471 -2.07 -19.66 -9.92
N VAL A 472 -1.37 -20.80 -9.98
CA VAL A 472 -1.12 -21.55 -11.21
C VAL A 472 -1.20 -23.07 -10.95
N GLY A 473 -1.77 -23.76 -11.90
CA GLY A 473 -1.94 -25.21 -11.88
C GLY A 473 -2.93 -25.71 -10.82
N ASN A 474 -3.13 -26.99 -10.81
CA ASN A 474 -3.80 -27.76 -9.76
C ASN A 474 -3.49 -29.24 -9.98
N VAL A 475 -2.72 -29.85 -9.09
CA VAL A 475 -2.34 -31.25 -9.14
C VAL A 475 -3.24 -32.03 -8.19
N THR A 476 -4.03 -32.96 -8.73
CA THR A 476 -4.79 -33.92 -7.92
C THR A 476 -3.87 -35.06 -7.49
N VAL A 477 -3.87 -35.37 -6.20
CA VAL A 477 -3.08 -36.45 -5.61
C VAL A 477 -3.91 -37.75 -5.63
N GLY A 478 -3.35 -38.78 -6.22
CA GLY A 478 -4.04 -40.05 -6.46
C GLY A 478 -3.86 -41.14 -5.39
N ASP A 479 -3.15 -40.78 -4.30
CA ASP A 479 -2.85 -41.65 -3.13
C ASP A 479 -2.15 -42.97 -3.50
N THR A 480 -1.33 -42.98 -4.57
CA THR A 480 -0.56 -44.13 -4.99
C THR A 480 0.66 -44.43 -4.12
N GLY A 481 1.07 -43.46 -3.30
CA GLY A 481 2.26 -43.56 -2.46
C GLY A 481 3.59 -43.55 -3.21
N THR A 482 3.61 -43.32 -4.51
CA THR A 482 4.81 -43.26 -5.35
C THR A 482 5.31 -41.81 -5.49
N TRP A 483 6.59 -41.65 -5.86
CA TRP A 483 7.13 -40.33 -6.20
C TRP A 483 6.73 -39.98 -7.63
N LYS A 484 6.22 -38.76 -7.79
CA LYS A 484 5.82 -38.16 -9.07
C LYS A 484 6.43 -36.77 -9.21
N THR A 485 6.44 -36.27 -10.45
CA THR A 485 6.81 -34.88 -10.75
C THR A 485 5.60 -34.13 -11.30
N ALA A 486 5.53 -32.85 -10.96
CA ALA A 486 4.56 -31.91 -11.53
C ALA A 486 5.28 -30.66 -11.99
N GLU A 487 4.89 -30.14 -13.16
CA GLU A 487 5.45 -28.93 -13.74
C GLU A 487 4.42 -27.78 -13.72
N PHE A 488 4.89 -26.58 -13.38
CA PHE A 488 4.07 -25.36 -13.31
C PHE A 488 4.76 -24.27 -14.13
N THR A 489 4.09 -23.76 -15.15
CA THR A 489 4.58 -22.64 -15.96
C THR A 489 4.13 -21.33 -15.31
N LEU A 490 5.07 -20.59 -14.77
CA LEU A 490 4.86 -19.27 -14.14
C LEU A 490 5.05 -18.18 -15.19
N THR A 491 3.94 -17.63 -15.70
CA THR A 491 3.99 -16.53 -16.69
C THR A 491 4.05 -15.18 -16.01
N GLN A 492 4.78 -14.22 -16.59
CA GLN A 492 4.92 -12.88 -16.03
C GLN A 492 5.44 -12.90 -14.57
N CYS A 493 6.32 -13.85 -14.25
CA CYS A 493 6.93 -13.93 -12.93
C CYS A 493 7.81 -12.70 -12.66
N ARG A 494 7.87 -12.29 -11.39
CA ARG A 494 8.61 -11.11 -10.97
C ARG A 494 9.76 -11.43 -10.01
N PHE A 495 9.52 -12.27 -9.02
CA PHE A 495 10.48 -12.69 -8.00
C PHE A 495 11.15 -11.48 -7.29
N VAL A 496 10.38 -10.81 -6.45
CA VAL A 496 10.83 -9.74 -5.55
C VAL A 496 10.32 -9.98 -4.11
N ASN A 497 10.16 -11.25 -3.74
CA ASN A 497 9.86 -11.75 -2.40
C ASN A 497 8.50 -11.29 -1.84
N ARG A 498 7.51 -10.97 -2.69
CA ARG A 498 6.19 -10.50 -2.23
C ARG A 498 5.23 -11.60 -1.75
N CYS A 499 5.64 -12.86 -1.82
CA CYS A 499 4.87 -13.98 -1.26
C CYS A 499 5.35 -14.29 0.17
N ASN A 500 5.09 -13.38 1.13
CA ASN A 500 5.56 -13.49 2.52
C ASN A 500 7.09 -13.68 2.60
N ASP A 501 7.87 -12.75 2.03
CA ASP A 501 9.33 -12.79 1.86
C ASP A 501 9.84 -14.03 1.11
N ALA A 502 9.05 -14.56 0.20
CA ALA A 502 9.41 -15.61 -0.75
C ALA A 502 8.90 -15.25 -2.14
N ASP A 503 9.37 -15.95 -3.17
CA ASP A 503 8.97 -15.71 -4.54
C ASP A 503 7.79 -16.56 -4.97
N PHE A 504 7.65 -17.74 -4.38
CA PHE A 504 6.49 -18.59 -4.57
C PHE A 504 6.25 -19.54 -3.40
N ARG A 505 5.06 -20.12 -3.34
CA ARG A 505 4.72 -21.16 -2.37
C ARG A 505 3.94 -22.30 -3.00
N ILE A 506 4.13 -23.50 -2.48
CA ILE A 506 3.26 -24.64 -2.73
C ILE A 506 2.11 -24.57 -1.72
N VAL A 507 0.88 -24.62 -2.22
CA VAL A 507 -0.36 -24.62 -1.41
C VAL A 507 -0.93 -26.02 -1.39
N VAL A 508 -1.03 -26.62 -0.21
CA VAL A 508 -1.49 -28.00 0.00
C VAL A 508 -2.93 -28.00 0.47
N LEU A 509 -3.79 -28.79 -0.16
CA LEU A 509 -5.23 -28.81 0.09
C LEU A 509 -5.76 -30.21 0.42
N GLY A 510 -6.69 -30.27 1.37
CA GLY A 510 -7.50 -31.46 1.66
C GLY A 510 -6.71 -32.67 2.17
N GLY A 511 -7.40 -33.75 2.44
CA GLY A 511 -6.83 -34.96 3.02
C GLY A 511 -6.23 -34.69 4.40
N LYS A 512 -5.03 -35.22 4.66
CA LYS A 512 -4.26 -34.93 5.89
C LYS A 512 -3.47 -33.63 5.81
N LEU A 513 -3.52 -32.92 4.67
CA LEU A 513 -2.73 -31.73 4.37
C LEU A 513 -1.21 -31.97 4.50
N GLU A 514 -0.75 -33.18 4.26
CA GLU A 514 0.64 -33.62 4.36
C GLU A 514 1.18 -33.94 2.95
N LEU A 515 1.81 -32.97 2.31
CA LEU A 515 2.52 -33.16 1.05
C LEU A 515 3.99 -33.37 1.33
N ALA A 516 4.54 -34.56 0.99
CA ALA A 516 5.97 -34.81 1.02
C ALA A 516 6.63 -34.34 -0.28
N VAL A 517 7.65 -33.47 -0.16
CA VAL A 517 8.43 -32.92 -1.28
C VAL A 517 9.90 -33.23 -1.07
N LYS A 518 10.55 -33.82 -2.08
CA LYS A 518 11.99 -34.15 -2.01
C LYS A 518 12.87 -33.31 -2.94
N LYS A 519 12.28 -32.61 -3.90
CA LYS A 519 13.01 -31.73 -4.82
C LYS A 519 12.09 -30.68 -5.40
N VAL A 520 12.61 -29.45 -5.53
CA VAL A 520 11.99 -28.36 -6.31
C VAL A 520 13.08 -27.79 -7.21
N GLU A 521 12.76 -27.61 -8.48
CA GLU A 521 13.65 -27.00 -9.49
C GLU A 521 12.94 -25.83 -10.13
N LEU A 522 13.70 -24.80 -10.48
CA LEU A 522 13.20 -23.66 -11.24
C LEU A 522 14.17 -23.37 -12.38
N THR A 523 13.63 -23.25 -13.60
CA THR A 523 14.37 -22.92 -14.82
C THR A 523 13.70 -21.75 -15.53
N HIS A 524 14.50 -20.91 -16.22
CA HIS A 524 13.96 -19.91 -17.12
C HIS A 524 13.61 -20.51 -18.49
N THR A 525 12.50 -20.07 -19.06
CA THR A 525 12.31 -20.21 -20.50
C THR A 525 13.16 -19.14 -21.17
N LYS A 526 14.30 -19.50 -21.75
CA LYS A 526 15.13 -18.55 -22.53
C LYS A 526 14.28 -18.03 -23.68
N ILE A 527 13.98 -16.71 -23.67
CA ILE A 527 13.40 -16.07 -24.84
C ILE A 527 14.49 -16.10 -25.92
N GLN A 528 14.24 -16.79 -27.04
CA GLN A 528 15.08 -16.71 -28.23
C GLN A 528 15.06 -15.25 -28.72
N GLY A 529 16.09 -14.44 -28.35
CA GLY A 529 16.17 -13.05 -28.80
C GLY A 529 17.27 -12.20 -28.20
N ASP A 530 17.77 -12.50 -27.02
CA ASP A 530 18.87 -11.73 -26.43
C ASP A 530 20.25 -12.31 -26.81
N LYS A 531 20.60 -12.18 -28.08
CA LYS A 531 22.00 -12.12 -28.49
C LYS A 531 22.42 -10.67 -28.46
N LYS A 532 23.20 -10.31 -27.40
CA LYS A 532 24.13 -9.19 -27.19
C LYS A 532 23.75 -7.82 -27.78
#